data_f8c0b3d0e437914348b6574c23e0e982
#
_entry.id   f8c0b3d0e437914348b6574c23e0e982
#
_cell.length_a   1.000
_cell.length_b   1.000
_cell.length_c   1.000
_cell.angle_alpha   90.00
_cell.angle_beta   90.00
_cell.angle_gamma   90.00
#
_symmetry.space_group_name_H-M   'P 1'
#
loop_
_entity.id
_entity.type
_entity.pdbx_description
1 polymer ?
#
loop_
_entity_poly.entity_id
_entity_poly.type
_entity_poly.pdbx_seq_one_letter_code
_entity_poly.pdbx_strand_id
1 'polypeptide(L)'
;AVASMLYLDYSREDGEWEPNQFGGRENLEAVQFLQEMNATVHRAHPGVLTIAEESTSWPGVTAPTEHGGLGFSLKWNMGWMNDTLEYFKLDPVHRKYHHNDITFSLIYAYSEKYVLPFSHDEVVHGKGSLWGRMPGDDWNKAAGLRALYGYMFSHPGKNLLFMGQEFGQTGEWDEAYSIDWSNLEGWGHEYHQGIKDLVKDIHWVYRSSPALYSQDHDSRGFQWIKGDDAANNLLAYVRWGNDGSALLSVINLSGTSQPAYKLGIPRAGDWELVLNTDDAKYEGAGNDLEQVVSTADEGWDGQEHSLTLHIPANSVQWYRHRGGW
;
A
#
# COMPACT_ATOMS: atom_id res chain seq x y z
N ALA A 1 -12.27 -14.22 -9.71
CA ALA A 1 -13.16 -13.03 -9.69
C ALA A 1 -14.47 -13.36 -8.95
N VAL A 2 -14.50 -13.08 -7.64
CA VAL A 2 -15.66 -13.43 -6.79
C VAL A 2 -16.91 -12.59 -7.15
N ALA A 3 -16.71 -11.35 -7.60
CA ALA A 3 -17.82 -10.49 -8.03
C ALA A 3 -18.70 -11.15 -9.10
N SER A 4 -18.10 -11.86 -10.06
CA SER A 4 -18.85 -12.56 -11.13
C SER A 4 -19.68 -13.74 -10.61
N MET A 5 -19.40 -14.24 -9.41
CA MET A 5 -20.19 -15.28 -8.76
C MET A 5 -21.34 -14.71 -7.93
N LEU A 6 -21.15 -13.54 -7.33
CA LEU A 6 -22.07 -12.97 -6.34
C LEU A 6 -23.32 -12.35 -6.97
N TYR A 7 -23.25 -11.95 -8.25
CA TYR A 7 -24.31 -11.19 -8.88
C TYR A 7 -24.83 -11.86 -10.15
N LEU A 8 -26.16 -12.01 -10.22
CA LEU A 8 -26.85 -12.61 -11.37
C LEU A 8 -26.80 -11.71 -12.63
N ASP A 9 -26.67 -10.40 -12.42
CA ASP A 9 -26.58 -9.38 -13.47
C ASP A 9 -25.14 -9.04 -13.88
N TYR A 10 -24.13 -9.71 -13.34
CA TYR A 10 -22.72 -9.40 -13.63
C TYR A 10 -22.41 -9.57 -15.13
N SER A 11 -22.00 -8.47 -15.78
CA SER A 11 -21.73 -8.41 -17.24
C SER A 11 -22.89 -8.85 -18.12
N ARG A 12 -24.14 -8.60 -17.70
CA ARG A 12 -25.35 -8.90 -18.44
C ARG A 12 -26.20 -7.65 -18.62
N GLU A 13 -26.89 -7.57 -19.75
CA GLU A 13 -27.84 -6.50 -20.05
C GLU A 13 -29.22 -6.79 -19.43
N ASP A 14 -30.07 -5.76 -19.39
CA ASP A 14 -31.44 -5.90 -18.92
C ASP A 14 -32.19 -6.95 -19.75
N GLY A 15 -32.79 -7.93 -19.08
CA GLY A 15 -33.49 -9.06 -19.70
C GLY A 15 -32.62 -10.28 -20.04
N GLU A 16 -31.32 -10.24 -19.75
CA GLU A 16 -30.41 -11.38 -19.92
C GLU A 16 -30.17 -12.17 -18.61
N TRP A 17 -30.82 -11.77 -17.53
CA TRP A 17 -30.74 -12.42 -16.23
C TRP A 17 -32.12 -12.42 -15.53
N GLU A 18 -32.29 -13.32 -14.57
CA GLU A 18 -33.51 -13.41 -13.77
C GLU A 18 -33.17 -13.09 -12.29
N PRO A 19 -34.02 -12.31 -11.60
CA PRO A 19 -33.87 -12.04 -10.18
C PRO A 19 -33.95 -13.32 -9.33
N ASN A 20 -33.30 -13.31 -8.18
CA ASN A 20 -33.43 -14.38 -7.19
C ASN A 20 -34.87 -14.44 -6.61
N GLN A 21 -35.15 -15.45 -5.78
CA GLN A 21 -36.48 -15.68 -5.17
C GLN A 21 -37.02 -14.50 -4.34
N PHE A 22 -36.18 -13.53 -3.98
CA PHE A 22 -36.55 -12.32 -3.25
C PHE A 22 -36.63 -11.07 -4.16
N GLY A 23 -36.43 -11.24 -5.45
CA GLY A 23 -36.42 -10.15 -6.44
C GLY A 23 -35.11 -9.36 -6.51
N GLY A 24 -34.06 -9.82 -5.85
CA GLY A 24 -32.73 -9.20 -5.84
C GLY A 24 -31.82 -9.78 -6.92
N ARG A 25 -30.65 -9.16 -7.08
CA ARG A 25 -29.62 -9.55 -8.05
C ARG A 25 -28.54 -10.47 -7.48
N GLU A 26 -28.58 -10.74 -6.19
CA GLU A 26 -27.62 -11.60 -5.50
C GLU A 26 -27.81 -13.06 -5.91
N ASN A 27 -26.73 -13.74 -6.28
CA ASN A 27 -26.70 -15.17 -6.54
C ASN A 27 -26.61 -15.93 -5.20
N LEU A 28 -27.77 -16.29 -4.63
CA LEU A 28 -27.84 -16.89 -3.30
C LEU A 28 -27.16 -18.25 -3.23
N GLU A 29 -27.21 -19.04 -4.29
CA GLU A 29 -26.55 -20.35 -4.38
C GLU A 29 -25.03 -20.19 -4.37
N ALA A 30 -24.50 -19.21 -5.09
CA ALA A 30 -23.06 -18.91 -5.05
C ALA A 30 -22.61 -18.36 -3.70
N VAL A 31 -23.41 -17.53 -3.05
CA VAL A 31 -23.15 -17.06 -1.68
C VAL A 31 -23.04 -18.26 -0.71
N GLN A 32 -24.01 -19.16 -0.73
CA GLN A 32 -24.00 -20.36 0.10
C GLN A 32 -22.78 -21.24 -0.20
N PHE A 33 -22.46 -21.46 -1.48
CA PHE A 33 -21.29 -22.21 -1.90
C PHE A 33 -19.99 -21.60 -1.34
N LEU A 34 -19.79 -20.29 -1.46
CA LEU A 34 -18.59 -19.60 -0.98
C LEU A 34 -18.45 -19.70 0.55
N GLN A 35 -19.56 -19.56 1.28
CA GLN A 35 -19.58 -19.70 2.74
C GLN A 35 -19.20 -21.13 3.15
N GLU A 36 -19.80 -22.14 2.52
CA GLU A 36 -19.51 -23.54 2.83
C GLU A 36 -18.09 -23.94 2.43
N MET A 37 -17.60 -23.45 1.27
CA MET A 37 -16.23 -23.65 0.81
C MET A 37 -15.23 -23.12 1.85
N ASN A 38 -15.37 -21.84 2.23
CA ASN A 38 -14.45 -21.20 3.18
C ASN A 38 -14.48 -21.88 4.55
N ALA A 39 -15.67 -22.15 5.10
CA ALA A 39 -15.81 -22.85 6.36
C ALA A 39 -15.20 -24.25 6.33
N THR A 40 -15.35 -24.97 5.22
CA THR A 40 -14.80 -26.33 5.05
C THR A 40 -13.29 -26.32 4.91
N VAL A 41 -12.74 -25.42 4.07
CA VAL A 41 -11.29 -25.28 3.88
C VAL A 41 -10.60 -24.93 5.19
N HIS A 42 -11.09 -23.92 5.91
CA HIS A 42 -10.45 -23.48 7.17
C HIS A 42 -10.53 -24.55 8.27
N ARG A 43 -11.61 -25.34 8.31
CA ARG A 43 -11.76 -26.45 9.25
C ARG A 43 -10.85 -27.63 8.91
N ALA A 44 -10.78 -27.99 7.61
CA ALA A 44 -10.01 -29.15 7.15
C ALA A 44 -8.50 -28.89 7.09
N HIS A 45 -8.12 -27.63 6.82
CA HIS A 45 -6.74 -27.21 6.61
C HIS A 45 -6.42 -25.94 7.39
N PRO A 46 -6.26 -26.01 8.74
CA PRO A 46 -5.93 -24.86 9.55
C PRO A 46 -4.66 -24.14 9.05
N GLY A 47 -4.72 -22.82 8.92
CA GLY A 47 -3.60 -22.01 8.44
C GLY A 47 -3.61 -21.69 6.94
N VAL A 48 -4.47 -22.37 6.15
CA VAL A 48 -4.70 -22.00 4.75
C VAL A 48 -5.49 -20.69 4.70
N LEU A 49 -5.10 -19.80 3.78
CA LEU A 49 -5.79 -18.54 3.53
C LEU A 49 -6.56 -18.65 2.21
N THR A 50 -7.80 -18.14 2.22
CA THR A 50 -8.58 -17.88 1.01
C THR A 50 -8.66 -16.38 0.80
N ILE A 51 -8.35 -15.90 -0.40
CA ILE A 51 -8.24 -14.47 -0.71
C ILE A 51 -9.18 -14.15 -1.86
N ALA A 52 -10.10 -13.21 -1.64
CA ALA A 52 -11.07 -12.82 -2.64
C ALA A 52 -10.55 -11.65 -3.48
N GLU A 53 -10.61 -11.80 -4.80
CA GLU A 53 -10.70 -10.66 -5.71
C GLU A 53 -12.18 -10.32 -5.86
N GLU A 54 -12.59 -9.23 -5.23
CA GLU A 54 -13.97 -8.76 -5.23
C GLU A 54 -13.94 -7.23 -5.28
N SER A 55 -14.38 -6.66 -6.40
CA SER A 55 -14.27 -5.24 -6.72
C SER A 55 -15.53 -4.44 -6.40
N THR A 56 -16.59 -5.10 -5.95
CA THR A 56 -17.87 -4.45 -5.65
C THR A 56 -17.96 -4.02 -4.17
N SER A 57 -19.07 -3.40 -3.83
CA SER A 57 -19.41 -3.02 -2.44
C SER A 57 -20.06 -4.14 -1.64
N TRP A 58 -19.90 -5.41 -2.00
CA TRP A 58 -20.45 -6.53 -1.25
C TRP A 58 -19.95 -6.49 0.20
N PRO A 59 -20.84 -6.48 1.22
CA PRO A 59 -20.43 -6.36 2.59
C PRO A 59 -19.98 -7.69 3.18
N GLY A 60 -18.98 -7.66 4.08
CA GLY A 60 -18.61 -8.82 4.88
C GLY A 60 -17.96 -9.96 4.10
N VAL A 61 -17.20 -9.65 3.02
CA VAL A 61 -16.42 -10.66 2.29
C VAL A 61 -15.47 -11.40 3.22
N THR A 62 -14.84 -10.69 4.16
CA THR A 62 -13.91 -11.26 5.14
C THR A 62 -14.51 -11.44 6.53
N ALA A 63 -15.80 -11.17 6.71
CA ALA A 63 -16.50 -11.46 7.97
C ALA A 63 -16.73 -12.98 8.12
N PRO A 64 -16.77 -13.49 9.36
CA PRO A 64 -17.08 -14.90 9.65
C PRO A 64 -18.44 -15.33 9.08
N THR A 65 -18.54 -16.58 8.63
CA THR A 65 -19.77 -17.13 8.05
C THR A 65 -20.92 -17.19 9.08
N GLU A 66 -20.62 -17.40 10.35
CA GLU A 66 -21.58 -17.34 11.45
C GLU A 66 -22.23 -15.96 11.66
N HIS A 67 -21.60 -14.91 11.14
CA HIS A 67 -22.13 -13.55 11.15
C HIS A 67 -22.70 -13.12 9.79
N GLY A 68 -22.91 -14.08 8.89
CA GLY A 68 -23.44 -13.83 7.55
C GLY A 68 -22.41 -13.39 6.51
N GLY A 69 -21.14 -13.35 6.88
CA GLY A 69 -20.05 -13.05 5.93
C GLY A 69 -19.73 -14.21 4.99
N LEU A 70 -18.89 -13.95 3.97
CA LEU A 70 -18.45 -14.98 3.03
C LEU A 70 -17.30 -15.86 3.57
N GLY A 71 -16.65 -15.47 4.66
CA GLY A 71 -15.62 -16.26 5.34
C GLY A 71 -14.25 -16.27 4.67
N PHE A 72 -13.98 -15.39 3.70
CA PHE A 72 -12.62 -15.25 3.15
C PHE A 72 -11.65 -14.71 4.21
N SER A 73 -10.41 -15.14 4.12
CA SER A 73 -9.35 -14.66 5.02
C SER A 73 -8.98 -13.20 4.73
N LEU A 74 -8.91 -12.83 3.44
CA LEU A 74 -8.52 -11.51 2.96
C LEU A 74 -9.31 -11.16 1.69
N LYS A 75 -9.36 -9.85 1.38
CA LYS A 75 -9.94 -9.28 0.16
C LYS A 75 -8.97 -8.31 -0.50
N TRP A 76 -8.86 -8.33 -1.83
CA TRP A 76 -8.09 -7.31 -2.55
C TRP A 76 -8.76 -5.93 -2.44
N ASN A 77 -7.95 -4.90 -2.15
CA ASN A 77 -8.41 -3.51 -2.11
C ASN A 77 -8.25 -2.86 -3.49
N MET A 78 -9.22 -3.10 -4.36
CA MET A 78 -9.20 -2.58 -5.73
C MET A 78 -9.35 -1.06 -5.77
N GLY A 79 -10.07 -0.44 -4.82
CA GLY A 79 -10.19 1.00 -4.69
C GLY A 79 -8.84 1.66 -4.41
N TRP A 80 -8.12 1.17 -3.39
CA TRP A 80 -6.77 1.64 -3.07
C TRP A 80 -5.83 1.51 -4.28
N MET A 81 -5.87 0.38 -4.97
CA MET A 81 -5.03 0.11 -6.15
C MET A 81 -5.28 1.15 -7.25
N ASN A 82 -6.54 1.36 -7.62
CA ASN A 82 -6.91 2.31 -8.67
C ASN A 82 -6.52 3.74 -8.31
N ASP A 83 -6.91 4.22 -7.13
CA ASP A 83 -6.65 5.59 -6.68
C ASP A 83 -5.13 5.84 -6.57
N THR A 84 -4.38 4.86 -6.04
CA THR A 84 -2.92 4.95 -5.90
C THR A 84 -2.23 5.04 -7.27
N LEU A 85 -2.60 4.19 -8.23
CA LEU A 85 -2.00 4.22 -9.57
C LEU A 85 -2.33 5.50 -10.33
N GLU A 86 -3.57 5.97 -10.26
CA GLU A 86 -3.95 7.24 -10.89
C GLU A 86 -3.21 8.42 -10.26
N TYR A 87 -3.02 8.43 -8.96
CA TYR A 87 -2.24 9.46 -8.27
C TYR A 87 -0.77 9.46 -8.67
N PHE A 88 -0.11 8.28 -8.64
CA PHE A 88 1.32 8.19 -8.92
C PHE A 88 1.68 8.44 -10.40
N LYS A 89 0.76 8.25 -11.32
CA LYS A 89 0.92 8.57 -12.73
C LYS A 89 0.95 10.09 -13.00
N LEU A 90 0.46 10.90 -12.07
CA LEU A 90 0.50 12.36 -12.20
C LEU A 90 1.92 12.89 -11.99
N ASP A 91 2.28 13.91 -12.78
CA ASP A 91 3.45 14.72 -12.47
C ASP A 91 3.32 15.32 -11.07
N PRO A 92 4.37 15.30 -10.23
CA PRO A 92 4.33 15.83 -8.87
C PRO A 92 3.72 17.22 -8.72
N VAL A 93 3.84 18.09 -9.73
CA VAL A 93 3.27 19.44 -9.72
C VAL A 93 1.73 19.45 -9.66
N HIS A 94 1.08 18.39 -10.15
CA HIS A 94 -0.37 18.25 -10.18
C HIS A 94 -0.93 17.49 -8.98
N ARG A 95 -0.13 16.70 -8.27
CA ARG A 95 -0.58 15.82 -7.17
C ARG A 95 -1.29 16.56 -6.04
N LYS A 96 -0.95 17.82 -5.79
CA LYS A 96 -1.62 18.65 -4.77
C LYS A 96 -3.13 18.84 -4.96
N TYR A 97 -3.62 18.68 -6.19
CA TYR A 97 -5.05 18.76 -6.50
C TYR A 97 -5.77 17.41 -6.35
N HIS A 98 -5.01 16.34 -6.11
CA HIS A 98 -5.46 14.96 -6.03
C HIS A 98 -5.12 14.30 -4.68
N HIS A 99 -4.84 15.10 -3.66
CA HIS A 99 -4.41 14.62 -2.34
C HIS A 99 -5.41 13.63 -1.72
N ASN A 100 -6.69 13.81 -1.98
CA ASN A 100 -7.72 12.88 -1.49
C ASN A 100 -7.61 11.48 -2.08
N ASP A 101 -7.09 11.33 -3.31
CA ASP A 101 -6.97 10.02 -3.95
C ASP A 101 -6.01 9.11 -3.17
N ILE A 102 -4.95 9.71 -2.56
CA ILE A 102 -3.96 8.96 -1.78
C ILE A 102 -4.37 8.76 -0.31
N THR A 103 -5.38 9.50 0.19
CA THR A 103 -5.83 9.42 1.59
C THR A 103 -7.18 8.74 1.77
N PHE A 104 -8.01 8.70 0.73
CA PHE A 104 -9.40 8.22 0.79
C PHE A 104 -9.52 6.77 1.25
N SER A 105 -8.60 5.91 0.84
CA SER A 105 -8.62 4.48 1.19
C SER A 105 -8.59 4.23 2.71
N LEU A 106 -8.03 5.16 3.48
CA LEU A 106 -7.97 5.04 4.95
C LEU A 106 -9.32 5.24 5.65
N ILE A 107 -10.32 5.81 4.95
CA ILE A 107 -11.68 5.95 5.47
C ILE A 107 -12.33 4.56 5.62
N TYR A 108 -12.02 3.63 4.72
CA TYR A 108 -12.61 2.28 4.72
C TYR A 108 -11.59 1.15 4.98
N ALA A 109 -10.34 1.48 5.29
CA ALA A 109 -9.24 0.51 5.44
C ALA A 109 -9.50 -0.63 6.44
N TYR A 110 -10.48 -0.46 7.33
CA TYR A 110 -10.85 -1.44 8.37
C TYR A 110 -12.24 -2.04 8.17
N SER A 111 -12.90 -1.79 7.04
CA SER A 111 -14.20 -2.41 6.72
C SER A 111 -14.06 -3.88 6.35
N GLU A 112 -12.92 -4.28 5.84
CA GLU A 112 -12.53 -5.65 5.46
C GLU A 112 -11.06 -5.90 5.83
N LYS A 113 -10.61 -7.15 5.72
CA LYS A 113 -9.19 -7.51 5.87
C LYS A 113 -8.52 -7.43 4.51
N TYR A 114 -7.87 -6.31 4.23
CA TYR A 114 -7.40 -6.00 2.90
C TYR A 114 -6.00 -6.53 2.57
N VAL A 115 -5.84 -6.90 1.29
CA VAL A 115 -4.57 -6.97 0.58
C VAL A 115 -4.50 -5.77 -0.35
N LEU A 116 -3.38 -5.10 -0.41
CA LEU A 116 -3.06 -4.01 -1.33
C LEU A 116 -2.45 -4.63 -2.60
N PRO A 117 -3.21 -4.79 -3.71
CA PRO A 117 -2.73 -5.55 -4.84
C PRO A 117 -2.11 -4.65 -5.90
N PHE A 118 -0.92 -5.01 -6.36
CA PHE A 118 -0.49 -4.74 -7.72
C PHE A 118 -0.34 -6.09 -8.40
N SER A 119 -1.41 -6.54 -9.04
CA SER A 119 -1.49 -7.87 -9.65
C SER A 119 -1.06 -7.87 -11.12
N HIS A 120 -1.29 -8.98 -11.82
CA HIS A 120 -1.08 -9.06 -13.26
C HIS A 120 -2.00 -8.10 -14.03
N ASP A 121 -3.23 -7.88 -13.54
CA ASP A 121 -4.22 -7.06 -14.24
C ASP A 121 -3.79 -5.60 -14.44
N GLU A 122 -2.90 -5.09 -13.59
CA GLU A 122 -2.38 -3.73 -13.71
C GLU A 122 -1.26 -3.60 -14.76
N VAL A 123 -0.71 -4.72 -15.24
CA VAL A 123 0.50 -4.74 -16.10
C VAL A 123 0.33 -5.56 -17.38
N VAL A 124 -0.91 -5.74 -17.86
CA VAL A 124 -1.27 -6.48 -19.07
C VAL A 124 -2.24 -5.69 -19.96
N HIS A 125 -2.45 -6.15 -21.17
CA HIS A 125 -3.49 -5.69 -22.11
C HIS A 125 -3.42 -4.19 -22.45
N GLY A 126 -2.22 -3.66 -22.69
CA GLY A 126 -2.00 -2.27 -23.09
C GLY A 126 -2.00 -1.28 -21.90
N LYS A 127 -1.99 -1.78 -20.68
CA LYS A 127 -1.90 -0.94 -19.46
C LYS A 127 -0.48 -0.48 -19.14
N GLY A 128 0.54 -1.07 -19.76
CA GLY A 128 1.96 -0.82 -19.50
C GLY A 128 2.44 -1.47 -18.20
N SER A 129 3.67 -1.17 -17.80
CA SER A 129 4.23 -1.60 -16.53
C SER A 129 4.07 -0.53 -15.45
N LEU A 130 4.32 -0.87 -14.16
CA LEU A 130 4.39 0.14 -13.11
C LEU A 130 5.46 1.19 -13.37
N TRP A 131 6.62 0.78 -13.90
CA TRP A 131 7.67 1.68 -14.36
C TRP A 131 7.17 2.66 -15.44
N GLY A 132 6.50 2.14 -16.46
CA GLY A 132 5.96 2.94 -17.59
C GLY A 132 4.90 3.95 -17.17
N ARG A 133 4.22 3.73 -16.04
CA ARG A 133 3.21 4.66 -15.50
C ARG A 133 3.82 5.85 -14.77
N MET A 134 5.06 5.71 -14.24
CA MET A 134 5.69 6.80 -13.51
C MET A 134 6.07 7.94 -14.46
N PRO A 135 5.82 9.20 -14.08
CA PRO A 135 6.13 10.37 -14.91
C PRO A 135 7.63 10.69 -14.91
N GLY A 136 8.05 11.41 -15.94
CA GLY A 136 9.41 11.93 -16.05
C GLY A 136 10.40 11.01 -16.74
N ASP A 137 11.69 11.31 -16.59
CA ASP A 137 12.79 10.48 -17.05
C ASP A 137 13.02 9.25 -16.16
N ASP A 138 13.99 8.42 -16.49
CA ASP A 138 14.21 7.15 -15.80
C ASP A 138 14.59 7.33 -14.33
N TRP A 139 15.32 8.40 -13.99
CA TRP A 139 15.60 8.73 -12.60
C TRP A 139 14.31 9.06 -11.81
N ASN A 140 13.42 9.89 -12.39
CA ASN A 140 12.15 10.26 -11.80
C ASN A 140 11.19 9.07 -11.71
N LYS A 141 11.17 8.19 -12.71
CA LYS A 141 10.40 6.93 -12.67
C LYS A 141 10.87 6.03 -11.53
N ALA A 142 12.19 5.86 -11.41
CA ALA A 142 12.76 5.09 -10.29
C ALA A 142 12.40 5.69 -8.94
N ALA A 143 12.52 7.01 -8.77
CA ALA A 143 12.13 7.71 -7.55
C ALA A 143 10.63 7.53 -7.25
N GLY A 144 9.76 7.62 -8.27
CA GLY A 144 8.33 7.37 -8.15
C GLY A 144 8.01 5.96 -7.67
N LEU A 145 8.65 4.92 -8.26
CA LEU A 145 8.47 3.53 -7.82
C LEU A 145 8.99 3.29 -6.40
N ARG A 146 10.16 3.85 -6.07
CA ARG A 146 10.70 3.75 -4.71
C ARG A 146 9.76 4.36 -3.69
N ALA A 147 9.20 5.54 -3.98
CA ALA A 147 8.21 6.19 -3.11
C ALA A 147 6.90 5.40 -3.04
N LEU A 148 6.42 4.85 -4.15
CA LEU A 148 5.22 3.99 -4.21
C LEU A 148 5.37 2.78 -3.29
N TYR A 149 6.49 2.08 -3.34
CA TYR A 149 6.71 0.90 -2.49
C TYR A 149 6.88 1.28 -1.01
N GLY A 150 7.58 2.37 -0.71
CA GLY A 150 7.66 2.89 0.66
C GLY A 150 6.28 3.27 1.23
N TYR A 151 5.41 3.88 0.43
CA TYR A 151 4.02 4.16 0.79
C TYR A 151 3.21 2.86 0.98
N MET A 152 3.22 1.97 -0.02
CA MET A 152 2.45 0.73 -0.01
C MET A 152 2.72 -0.12 1.22
N PHE A 153 4.00 -0.37 1.53
CA PHE A 153 4.38 -1.25 2.63
C PHE A 153 4.22 -0.62 4.03
N SER A 154 4.00 0.68 4.13
CA SER A 154 3.64 1.34 5.38
C SER A 154 2.13 1.58 5.54
N HIS A 155 1.34 1.47 4.47
CA HIS A 155 -0.12 1.56 4.50
C HIS A 155 -0.73 0.33 5.21
N PRO A 156 -1.86 0.48 5.96
CA PRO A 156 -2.55 -0.69 6.52
C PRO A 156 -3.02 -1.67 5.44
N GLY A 157 -2.77 -2.96 5.66
CA GLY A 157 -3.11 -4.05 4.75
C GLY A 157 -1.92 -4.94 4.42
N LYS A 158 -2.19 -6.11 3.84
CA LYS A 158 -1.15 -7.01 3.32
C LYS A 158 -0.74 -6.57 1.92
N ASN A 159 0.49 -6.86 1.52
CA ASN A 159 1.05 -6.38 0.26
C ASN A 159 1.12 -7.50 -0.77
N LEU A 160 0.83 -7.17 -2.04
CA LEU A 160 0.99 -8.06 -3.17
C LEU A 160 1.69 -7.32 -4.31
N LEU A 161 2.87 -7.79 -4.69
CA LEU A 161 3.57 -7.42 -5.91
C LEU A 161 3.56 -8.61 -6.86
N PHE A 162 3.24 -8.35 -8.13
CA PHE A 162 3.33 -9.35 -9.17
C PHE A 162 4.76 -9.46 -9.70
N MET A 163 5.13 -10.62 -10.24
CA MET A 163 6.49 -10.91 -10.74
C MET A 163 7.00 -9.83 -11.72
N GLY A 164 8.25 -9.41 -11.54
CA GLY A 164 8.89 -8.35 -12.31
C GLY A 164 8.70 -6.95 -11.74
N GLN A 165 7.69 -6.72 -10.89
CA GLN A 165 7.49 -5.42 -10.24
C GLN A 165 8.56 -5.14 -9.19
N GLU A 166 9.12 -6.17 -8.56
CA GLU A 166 10.15 -6.06 -7.52
C GLU A 166 11.46 -5.44 -8.01
N PHE A 167 11.67 -5.35 -9.31
CA PHE A 167 12.79 -4.61 -9.91
C PHE A 167 12.34 -3.57 -10.94
N GLY A 168 11.01 -3.32 -11.02
CA GLY A 168 10.46 -2.30 -11.90
C GLY A 168 10.58 -2.63 -13.39
N GLN A 169 10.24 -3.87 -13.79
CA GLN A 169 10.25 -4.29 -15.20
C GLN A 169 9.66 -3.21 -16.11
N THR A 170 10.36 -2.88 -17.21
CA THR A 170 9.97 -1.78 -18.11
C THR A 170 8.81 -2.14 -19.03
N GLY A 171 8.75 -3.39 -19.51
CA GLY A 171 7.70 -3.89 -20.40
C GLY A 171 6.46 -4.37 -19.64
N GLU A 172 5.34 -4.48 -20.35
CA GLU A 172 4.18 -5.24 -19.87
C GLU A 172 4.58 -6.69 -19.58
N TRP A 173 3.86 -7.30 -18.64
CA TRP A 173 3.95 -8.74 -18.46
C TRP A 173 3.16 -9.46 -19.57
N ASP A 174 3.73 -10.54 -20.08
CA ASP A 174 3.13 -11.37 -21.12
C ASP A 174 3.43 -12.85 -20.79
N GLU A 175 2.40 -13.69 -20.75
CA GLU A 175 2.51 -15.12 -20.44
C GLU A 175 3.32 -15.89 -21.47
N ALA A 176 3.49 -15.38 -22.68
CA ALA A 176 4.27 -16.03 -23.74
C ALA A 176 5.79 -15.84 -23.58
N TYR A 177 6.23 -14.94 -22.72
CA TYR A 177 7.64 -14.58 -22.53
C TYR A 177 8.09 -14.69 -21.09
N SER A 178 9.39 -14.87 -20.91
CA SER A 178 10.02 -14.76 -19.60
C SER A 178 9.97 -13.32 -19.10
N ILE A 179 10.01 -13.14 -17.76
CA ILE A 179 10.29 -11.84 -17.15
C ILE A 179 11.58 -11.26 -17.77
N ASP A 180 11.57 -9.98 -18.05
CA ASP A 180 12.72 -9.31 -18.70
C ASP A 180 13.85 -9.05 -17.70
N TRP A 181 14.64 -10.08 -17.43
CA TRP A 181 15.83 -10.00 -16.58
C TRP A 181 16.92 -9.10 -17.14
N SER A 182 16.85 -8.72 -18.44
CA SER A 182 17.82 -7.79 -19.04
C SER A 182 17.72 -6.38 -18.45
N ASN A 183 16.63 -6.04 -17.78
CA ASN A 183 16.52 -4.78 -17.02
C ASN A 183 17.54 -4.69 -15.87
N LEU A 184 18.06 -5.81 -15.38
CA LEU A 184 19.10 -5.85 -14.36
C LEU A 184 20.53 -5.88 -14.94
N GLU A 185 20.66 -5.73 -16.27
CA GLU A 185 21.91 -5.77 -17.01
C GLU A 185 21.93 -4.62 -18.05
N GLY A 186 23.10 -4.17 -18.48
CA GLY A 186 23.23 -3.18 -19.54
C GLY A 186 22.99 -1.73 -19.05
N TRP A 187 22.58 -0.85 -19.96
CA TRP A 187 22.40 0.58 -19.70
C TRP A 187 21.14 0.84 -18.87
N GLY A 188 21.25 1.63 -17.80
CA GLY A 188 20.12 1.97 -16.91
C GLY A 188 19.78 0.89 -15.90
N HIS A 189 20.52 -0.23 -15.87
CA HIS A 189 20.30 -1.33 -14.94
C HIS A 189 20.41 -0.91 -13.47
N GLU A 190 21.17 0.13 -13.17
CA GLU A 190 21.39 0.63 -11.82
C GLU A 190 20.08 1.03 -11.13
N TYR A 191 19.15 1.66 -11.85
CA TYR A 191 17.84 2.01 -11.29
C TYR A 191 16.99 0.78 -10.93
N HIS A 192 16.99 -0.22 -11.79
CA HIS A 192 16.27 -1.47 -11.57
C HIS A 192 16.89 -2.28 -10.43
N GLN A 193 18.22 -2.29 -10.35
CA GLN A 193 18.95 -2.90 -9.24
C GLN A 193 18.64 -2.16 -7.94
N GLY A 194 18.64 -0.83 -7.95
CA GLY A 194 18.27 0.01 -6.80
C GLY A 194 16.86 -0.26 -6.29
N ILE A 195 15.88 -0.41 -7.19
CA ILE A 195 14.50 -0.79 -6.83
C ILE A 195 14.47 -2.19 -6.20
N LYS A 196 15.15 -3.16 -6.78
CA LYS A 196 15.23 -4.53 -6.26
C LYS A 196 15.85 -4.58 -4.86
N ASP A 197 16.94 -3.83 -4.64
CA ASP A 197 17.58 -3.75 -3.34
C ASP A 197 16.70 -3.02 -2.31
N LEU A 198 15.96 -2.00 -2.72
CA LEU A 198 14.96 -1.34 -1.89
C LEU A 198 13.85 -2.33 -1.47
N VAL A 199 13.27 -3.07 -2.41
CA VAL A 199 12.20 -4.05 -2.12
C VAL A 199 12.71 -5.12 -1.15
N LYS A 200 13.95 -5.60 -1.32
CA LYS A 200 14.59 -6.53 -0.38
C LYS A 200 14.68 -5.92 1.03
N ASP A 201 15.14 -4.67 1.15
CA ASP A 201 15.31 -4.01 2.45
C ASP A 201 13.94 -3.66 3.07
N ILE A 202 12.96 -3.24 2.27
CA ILE A 202 11.55 -3.06 2.71
C ILE A 202 11.03 -4.35 3.37
N HIS A 203 11.20 -5.51 2.71
CA HIS A 203 10.75 -6.78 3.26
C HIS A 203 11.45 -7.14 4.56
N TRP A 204 12.75 -6.82 4.67
CA TRP A 204 13.50 -7.04 5.90
C TRP A 204 12.98 -6.17 7.05
N VAL A 205 12.79 -4.86 6.81
CA VAL A 205 12.23 -3.93 7.80
C VAL A 205 10.80 -4.31 8.16
N TYR A 206 9.96 -4.64 7.16
CA TYR A 206 8.58 -5.07 7.38
C TYR A 206 8.50 -6.27 8.32
N ARG A 207 9.24 -7.33 8.05
CA ARG A 207 9.25 -8.55 8.88
C ARG A 207 9.78 -8.32 10.29
N SER A 208 10.67 -7.37 10.48
CA SER A 208 11.26 -7.02 11.78
C SER A 208 10.50 -5.92 12.55
N SER A 209 9.38 -5.42 11.99
CA SER A 209 8.61 -4.31 12.57
C SER A 209 7.13 -4.71 12.75
N PRO A 210 6.74 -5.29 13.91
CA PRO A 210 5.35 -5.65 14.19
C PRO A 210 4.35 -4.51 13.96
N ALA A 211 4.77 -3.27 14.13
CA ALA A 211 3.97 -2.08 13.82
C ALA A 211 3.42 -2.07 12.38
N LEU A 212 4.12 -2.68 11.42
CA LEU A 212 3.71 -2.68 10.00
C LEU A 212 2.69 -3.75 9.64
N TYR A 213 2.49 -4.78 10.49
CA TYR A 213 1.65 -5.91 10.09
C TYR A 213 0.74 -6.50 11.18
N SER A 214 1.02 -6.24 12.46
CA SER A 214 0.32 -6.97 13.53
C SER A 214 -1.09 -6.44 13.80
N GLN A 215 -1.40 -5.21 13.38
CA GLN A 215 -2.70 -4.56 13.55
C GLN A 215 -3.25 -3.97 12.23
N ASP A 216 -3.03 -4.64 11.10
CA ASP A 216 -3.49 -4.17 9.79
C ASP A 216 -5.01 -4.08 9.64
N HIS A 217 -5.74 -4.80 10.47
CA HIS A 217 -7.21 -4.88 10.42
C HIS A 217 -7.89 -4.18 11.59
N ASP A 218 -7.12 -3.40 12.34
CA ASP A 218 -7.59 -2.69 13.52
C ASP A 218 -7.17 -1.22 13.46
N SER A 219 -8.12 -0.32 13.60
CA SER A 219 -7.86 1.12 13.58
C SER A 219 -6.86 1.58 14.65
N ARG A 220 -6.68 0.81 15.72
CA ARG A 220 -5.64 1.05 16.74
C ARG A 220 -4.22 0.92 16.19
N GLY A 221 -4.04 0.23 15.07
CA GLY A 221 -2.75 0.08 14.37
C GLY A 221 -2.32 1.29 13.56
N PHE A 222 -3.12 2.37 13.49
CA PHE A 222 -2.85 3.52 12.65
C PHE A 222 -3.23 4.84 13.34
N GLN A 223 -2.38 5.84 13.20
CA GLN A 223 -2.66 7.19 13.68
C GLN A 223 -2.13 8.23 12.70
N TRP A 224 -3.02 9.07 12.17
CA TRP A 224 -2.61 10.24 11.41
C TRP A 224 -1.77 11.20 12.25
N ILE A 225 -0.68 11.67 11.66
CA ILE A 225 0.13 12.79 12.16
C ILE A 225 -0.13 14.00 11.26
N LYS A 226 0.00 13.81 9.96
CA LYS A 226 -0.26 14.85 8.95
C LYS A 226 -0.94 14.20 7.75
N GLY A 227 -2.23 14.44 7.59
CA GLY A 227 -3.03 13.87 6.48
C GLY A 227 -3.57 14.93 5.52
N ASP A 228 -3.35 16.20 5.80
CA ASP A 228 -4.04 17.34 5.16
C ASP A 228 -3.09 18.31 4.44
N ASP A 229 -1.79 18.02 4.34
CA ASP A 229 -0.84 18.91 3.68
C ASP A 229 -0.77 18.68 2.16
N ALA A 230 -1.89 18.94 1.50
CA ALA A 230 -2.00 18.84 0.05
C ALA A 230 -1.05 19.82 -0.67
N ALA A 231 -0.77 21.00 -0.08
CA ALA A 231 0.08 22.00 -0.69
C ALA A 231 1.50 21.52 -0.93
N ASN A 232 2.01 20.70 -0.02
CA ASN A 232 3.35 20.08 -0.10
C ASN A 232 3.31 18.63 -0.57
N ASN A 233 2.15 18.05 -0.89
CA ASN A 233 1.97 16.61 -1.18
C ASN A 233 2.61 15.73 -0.10
N LEU A 234 2.47 16.12 1.17
CA LEU A 234 3.10 15.46 2.30
C LEU A 234 2.08 14.76 3.18
N LEU A 235 2.44 13.54 3.56
CA LEU A 235 1.68 12.71 4.50
C LEU A 235 2.61 12.24 5.62
N ALA A 236 2.09 12.11 6.84
CA ALA A 236 2.77 11.42 7.91
C ALA A 236 1.77 10.70 8.80
N TYR A 237 2.12 9.49 9.22
CA TYR A 237 1.32 8.69 10.15
C TYR A 237 2.21 7.75 10.98
N VAL A 238 1.71 7.35 12.12
CA VAL A 238 2.33 6.32 12.95
C VAL A 238 1.57 5.00 12.78
N ARG A 239 2.32 3.92 12.57
CA ARG A 239 1.84 2.55 12.68
C ARG A 239 2.18 2.01 14.08
N TRP A 240 1.20 1.34 14.69
CA TRP A 240 1.32 0.78 16.02
C TRP A 240 1.27 -0.74 15.97
N GLY A 241 2.24 -1.40 16.64
CA GLY A 241 2.22 -2.84 16.81
C GLY A 241 1.41 -3.27 18.04
N ASN A 242 0.93 -4.51 18.03
CA ASN A 242 0.27 -5.12 19.19
C ASN A 242 1.22 -5.38 20.37
N ASP A 243 2.53 -5.34 20.11
CA ASP A 243 3.61 -5.37 21.09
C ASP A 243 4.00 -3.98 21.58
N GLY A 244 3.27 -2.94 21.16
CA GLY A 244 3.51 -1.55 21.46
C GLY A 244 4.65 -0.90 20.69
N SER A 245 5.26 -1.59 19.73
CA SER A 245 6.20 -0.97 18.81
C SER A 245 5.51 0.14 17.99
N ALA A 246 6.30 1.15 17.60
CA ALA A 246 5.81 2.26 16.79
C ALA A 246 6.76 2.52 15.62
N LEU A 247 6.17 2.81 14.44
CA LEU A 247 6.88 3.22 13.26
C LEU A 247 6.20 4.44 12.64
N LEU A 248 6.94 5.54 12.53
CA LEU A 248 6.52 6.76 11.84
C LEU A 248 6.87 6.61 10.35
N SER A 249 5.89 6.76 9.48
CA SER A 249 6.09 6.89 8.02
C SER A 249 5.89 8.34 7.64
N VAL A 250 6.90 8.92 6.98
CA VAL A 250 6.88 10.30 6.45
C VAL A 250 7.02 10.21 4.95
N ILE A 251 6.09 10.79 4.21
CA ILE A 251 5.91 10.58 2.78
C ILE A 251 5.85 11.94 2.10
N ASN A 252 6.81 12.23 1.25
CA ASN A 252 6.84 13.43 0.41
C ASN A 252 6.70 13.02 -1.06
N LEU A 253 5.53 13.27 -1.64
CA LEU A 253 5.23 12.95 -3.03
C LEU A 253 5.33 14.18 -3.96
N SER A 254 5.94 15.27 -3.46
CA SER A 254 6.24 16.46 -4.27
C SER A 254 7.63 16.36 -4.91
N GLY A 255 7.85 17.17 -5.95
CA GLY A 255 9.18 17.35 -6.54
C GLY A 255 10.10 18.29 -5.73
N THR A 256 9.74 18.66 -4.50
CA THR A 256 10.48 19.62 -3.69
C THR A 256 10.82 19.03 -2.32
N SER A 257 12.10 19.13 -1.95
CA SER A 257 12.57 18.74 -0.63
C SER A 257 12.08 19.71 0.45
N GLN A 258 11.83 19.18 1.66
CA GLN A 258 11.47 19.97 2.85
C GLN A 258 12.62 19.89 3.86
N PRO A 259 13.52 20.88 3.92
CA PRO A 259 14.76 20.77 4.68
C PRO A 259 14.58 20.84 6.20
N ALA A 260 13.46 21.36 6.69
CA ALA A 260 13.16 21.50 8.12
C ALA A 260 11.65 21.44 8.35
N TYR A 261 11.04 20.28 8.11
CA TYR A 261 9.61 20.08 8.28
C TYR A 261 9.29 19.62 9.70
N LYS A 262 8.44 20.36 10.41
CA LYS A 262 8.06 20.04 11.79
C LYS A 262 6.78 19.20 11.80
N LEU A 263 6.83 18.08 12.54
CA LEU A 263 5.73 17.14 12.74
C LEU A 263 5.44 17.00 14.23
N GLY A 264 4.16 16.95 14.60
CA GLY A 264 3.74 16.53 15.92
C GLY A 264 3.93 15.03 16.10
N ILE A 265 4.40 14.60 17.29
CA ILE A 265 4.70 13.20 17.58
C ILE A 265 4.01 12.77 18.88
N PRO A 266 3.26 11.64 18.87
CA PRO A 266 2.47 11.21 20.02
C PRO A 266 3.31 10.55 21.12
N ARG A 267 4.58 10.21 20.85
CA ARG A 267 5.45 9.51 21.79
C ARG A 267 6.83 10.16 21.85
N ALA A 268 7.25 10.58 23.04
CA ALA A 268 8.58 11.11 23.30
C ALA A 268 9.68 10.06 23.06
N GLY A 269 10.88 10.53 22.78
CA GLY A 269 12.10 9.71 22.72
C GLY A 269 12.79 9.73 21.37
N ASP A 270 13.65 8.76 21.16
CA ASP A 270 14.47 8.63 19.96
C ASP A 270 13.77 7.81 18.89
N TRP A 271 13.85 8.31 17.66
CA TRP A 271 13.32 7.66 16.46
C TRP A 271 14.46 7.40 15.48
N GLU A 272 14.66 6.14 15.15
CA GLU A 272 15.73 5.65 14.28
C GLU A 272 15.25 5.53 12.84
N LEU A 273 15.95 6.17 11.91
CA LEU A 273 15.72 6.02 10.47
C LEU A 273 16.08 4.58 10.06
N VAL A 274 15.07 3.78 9.72
CA VAL A 274 15.23 2.37 9.33
C VAL A 274 15.05 2.14 7.83
N LEU A 275 14.47 3.11 7.12
CA LEU A 275 14.35 3.10 5.66
C LEU A 275 14.28 4.55 5.15
N ASN A 276 15.06 4.83 4.10
CA ASN A 276 14.95 6.04 3.28
C ASN A 276 14.94 5.61 1.81
N THR A 277 13.83 5.81 1.11
CA THR A 277 13.71 5.40 -0.31
C THR A 277 14.58 6.24 -1.26
N ASP A 278 15.10 7.38 -0.78
CA ASP A 278 16.02 8.27 -1.53
C ASP A 278 17.49 8.04 -1.17
N ASP A 279 17.82 6.94 -0.49
CA ASP A 279 19.21 6.58 -0.18
C ASP A 279 20.00 6.29 -1.46
N ALA A 280 21.27 6.71 -1.50
CA ALA A 280 22.18 6.47 -2.62
C ALA A 280 22.36 4.98 -2.96
N LYS A 281 22.22 4.08 -1.98
CA LYS A 281 22.29 2.62 -2.20
C LYS A 281 21.15 2.09 -3.08
N TYR A 282 20.07 2.88 -3.26
CA TYR A 282 18.94 2.57 -4.15
C TYR A 282 18.92 3.48 -5.38
N GLU A 283 20.05 4.12 -5.72
CA GLU A 283 20.16 5.12 -6.79
C GLU A 283 19.23 6.34 -6.54
N GLY A 284 19.03 6.71 -5.26
CA GLY A 284 18.41 7.95 -4.86
C GLY A 284 19.36 9.13 -4.88
N ALA A 285 18.90 10.33 -4.51
CA ALA A 285 19.74 11.53 -4.43
C ALA A 285 20.79 11.44 -3.31
N GLY A 286 20.61 10.55 -2.35
CA GLY A 286 21.58 10.31 -1.29
C GLY A 286 21.71 11.47 -0.31
N ASN A 287 20.62 12.14 0.00
CA ASN A 287 20.60 13.21 0.99
C ASN A 287 21.13 12.70 2.33
N ASP A 288 22.02 13.45 2.97
CA ASP A 288 22.52 13.14 4.30
C ASP A 288 21.42 13.40 5.34
N LEU A 289 20.95 12.33 5.97
CA LEU A 289 19.86 12.37 6.95
C LEU A 289 20.35 11.87 8.31
N GLU A 290 19.84 12.50 9.37
CA GLU A 290 20.11 12.05 10.73
C GLU A 290 19.57 10.62 10.93
N GLN A 291 20.44 9.72 11.38
CA GLN A 291 20.09 8.32 11.60
C GLN A 291 19.22 8.13 12.85
N VAL A 292 19.31 9.04 13.81
CA VAL A 292 18.48 9.06 15.01
C VAL A 292 18.08 10.49 15.30
N VAL A 293 16.79 10.71 15.41
CA VAL A 293 16.21 12.01 15.75
C VAL A 293 15.47 11.91 17.07
N SER A 294 15.67 12.89 17.95
CA SER A 294 15.02 12.94 19.26
C SER A 294 13.87 13.94 19.26
N THR A 295 12.78 13.60 19.92
CA THR A 295 11.64 14.52 20.05
C THR A 295 11.98 15.72 20.92
N ALA A 296 11.49 16.90 20.53
CA ALA A 296 11.43 18.05 21.41
C ALA A 296 10.16 18.00 22.28
N ASP A 297 10.28 18.46 23.54
CA ASP A 297 9.14 18.66 24.45
C ASP A 297 8.39 19.94 24.10
N GLU A 298 8.00 20.06 22.85
CA GLU A 298 7.24 21.17 22.29
C GLU A 298 6.12 20.58 21.46
N GLY A 299 4.88 20.86 21.85
CA GLY A 299 3.70 20.36 21.15
C GLY A 299 3.57 20.94 19.74
N TRP A 300 3.09 20.13 18.80
CA TRP A 300 2.84 20.49 17.42
C TRP A 300 1.72 19.63 16.82
N ASP A 301 0.91 20.17 15.89
CA ASP A 301 -0.19 19.45 15.22
C ASP A 301 -1.09 18.65 16.19
N GLY A 302 -1.35 19.18 17.38
CA GLY A 302 -2.17 18.54 18.40
C GLY A 302 -1.52 17.37 19.16
N GLN A 303 -0.22 17.13 18.96
CA GLN A 303 0.58 16.16 19.73
C GLN A 303 1.40 16.87 20.82
N GLU A 304 1.82 16.11 21.84
CA GLU A 304 2.58 16.66 22.97
C GLU A 304 4.05 16.93 22.63
N HIS A 305 4.61 16.23 21.68
CA HIS A 305 6.00 16.32 21.26
C HIS A 305 6.11 16.63 19.76
N SER A 306 7.31 16.98 19.32
CA SER A 306 7.56 17.25 17.88
C SER A 306 8.93 16.74 17.42
N LEU A 307 9.03 16.49 16.10
CA LEU A 307 10.28 16.28 15.38
C LEU A 307 10.42 17.31 14.27
N THR A 308 11.63 17.72 13.98
CA THR A 308 11.94 18.50 12.77
C THR A 308 12.83 17.65 11.88
N LEU A 309 12.37 17.38 10.66
CA LEU A 309 12.99 16.45 9.73
C LEU A 309 13.37 17.11 8.41
N HIS A 310 14.46 16.67 7.82
CA HIS A 310 14.71 16.88 6.40
C HIS A 310 14.01 15.77 5.61
N ILE A 311 13.08 16.13 4.73
CA ILE A 311 12.30 15.19 3.94
C ILE A 311 12.62 15.43 2.46
N PRO A 312 13.41 14.53 1.81
CA PRO A 312 13.75 14.66 0.39
C PRO A 312 12.54 14.62 -0.53
N ALA A 313 12.68 15.16 -1.74
CA ALA A 313 11.64 15.13 -2.76
C ALA A 313 11.33 13.69 -3.21
N ASN A 314 10.05 13.42 -3.50
CA ASN A 314 9.57 12.15 -4.04
C ASN A 314 10.14 10.93 -3.30
N SER A 315 10.02 10.93 -1.97
CA SER A 315 10.62 9.95 -1.08
C SER A 315 9.73 9.56 0.09
N VAL A 316 10.03 8.42 0.69
CA VAL A 316 9.42 7.91 1.91
C VAL A 316 10.51 7.56 2.91
N GLN A 317 10.30 7.97 4.15
CA GLN A 317 11.18 7.68 5.26
C GLN A 317 10.41 6.94 6.35
N TRP A 318 11.01 5.90 6.91
CA TRP A 318 10.48 5.19 8.06
C TRP A 318 11.38 5.34 9.26
N TYR A 319 10.79 5.81 10.36
CA TYR A 319 11.47 5.96 11.64
C TYR A 319 10.86 5.00 12.66
N ARG A 320 11.69 4.16 13.28
CA ARG A 320 11.29 3.26 14.36
C ARG A 320 11.57 3.91 15.70
N HIS A 321 10.59 3.89 16.60
CA HIS A 321 10.80 4.33 17.98
C HIS A 321 11.74 3.38 18.71
N ARG A 322 12.77 3.92 19.40
CA ARG A 322 13.81 3.14 20.13
C ARG A 322 13.41 2.71 21.52
N GLY A 323 12.34 3.22 22.10
CA GLY A 323 11.87 2.84 23.41
C GLY A 323 11.03 1.56 23.36
N GLY A 324 11.43 0.56 24.17
CA GLY A 324 10.52 -0.50 24.57
C GLY A 324 9.56 0.00 25.66
N TRP A 325 8.52 -0.76 25.96
CA TRP A 325 7.62 -0.55 27.11
C TRP A 325 8.35 -0.73 28.41
#